data_27d02ca8c4c89a4e038f5b9191866376
#
_entry.id   27d02ca8c4c89a4e038f5b9191866376
#
_cell.length_a   1.000
_cell.length_b   1.000
_cell.length_c   1.000
_cell.angle_alpha   90.00
_cell.angle_beta   90.00
_cell.angle_gamma   90.00
#
_symmetry.space_group_name_H-M   'P 1'
#
loop_
_entity.id
_entity.type
_entity.pdbx_description
1 polymer ?
#
loop_
_entity_poly.entity_id
_entity_poly.type
_entity_poly.pdbx_seq_one_letter_code
_entity_poly.pdbx_strand_id
1 'polypeptide(L)'
;MALSQAGFVHAQQTAARERARAELVALQSGLESYRQHHGVYPLTSGAAVLWDALSGRSAPDGAPGRGRPYVDLATLRWAHPDNATPENQLLDPWGEAYRFVVPAGREGVGFVLYSAGPDGREIAPATEGQPNPAHPDNRDNLTVVVP
;
A
#
# COMPACT_ATOMS: atom_id res chain seq x y z
N MET A 1 -21.50 -31.30 -9.06
CA MET A 1 -21.34 -30.42 -10.24
C MET A 1 -20.08 -29.57 -10.04
N ALA A 2 -19.15 -29.64 -10.96
CA ALA A 2 -17.92 -28.87 -10.86
C ALA A 2 -18.15 -27.45 -11.40
N LEU A 3 -17.66 -26.45 -10.66
CA LEU A 3 -17.57 -25.09 -11.18
C LEU A 3 -16.59 -25.09 -12.35
N SER A 4 -16.91 -24.34 -13.41
CA SER A 4 -15.95 -24.14 -14.49
C SER A 4 -14.71 -23.44 -13.95
N GLN A 5 -13.54 -23.69 -14.52
CA GLN A 5 -12.31 -23.02 -14.11
C GLN A 5 -12.45 -21.49 -14.18
N ALA A 6 -13.15 -20.99 -15.21
CA ALA A 6 -13.40 -19.55 -15.36
C ALA A 6 -14.19 -18.97 -14.20
N GLY A 7 -15.25 -19.67 -13.72
CA GLY A 7 -16.02 -19.23 -12.57
C GLY A 7 -15.22 -19.26 -11.27
N PHE A 8 -14.36 -20.27 -11.09
CA PHE A 8 -13.51 -20.38 -9.91
C PHE A 8 -12.45 -19.27 -9.87
N VAL A 9 -11.78 -19.00 -10.99
CA VAL A 9 -10.79 -17.93 -11.10
C VAL A 9 -11.44 -16.57 -10.84
N HIS A 10 -12.63 -16.33 -11.40
CA HIS A 10 -13.36 -15.08 -11.18
C HIS A 10 -13.71 -14.87 -9.69
N ALA A 11 -14.17 -15.92 -9.02
CA ALA A 11 -14.48 -15.86 -7.59
C ALA A 11 -13.23 -15.56 -6.75
N GLN A 12 -12.08 -16.16 -7.09
CA GLN A 12 -10.82 -15.88 -6.40
C GLN A 12 -10.35 -14.43 -6.60
N GLN A 13 -10.48 -13.90 -7.82
CA GLN A 13 -10.13 -12.51 -8.11
C GLN A 13 -11.03 -11.54 -7.36
N THR A 14 -12.33 -11.82 -7.26
CA THR A 14 -13.28 -11.01 -6.50
C THR A 14 -12.91 -10.99 -5.02
N ALA A 15 -12.61 -12.16 -4.44
CA ALA A 15 -12.18 -12.25 -3.05
C ALA A 15 -10.87 -11.51 -2.80
N ALA A 16 -9.91 -11.62 -3.72
CA ALA A 16 -8.63 -10.90 -3.62
C ALA A 16 -8.83 -9.39 -3.69
N ARG A 17 -9.71 -8.89 -4.56
CA ARG A 17 -10.03 -7.46 -4.65
C ARG A 17 -10.67 -6.94 -3.37
N GLU A 18 -11.62 -7.68 -2.80
CA GLU A 18 -12.25 -7.32 -1.54
C GLU A 18 -11.22 -7.26 -0.41
N ARG A 19 -10.30 -8.22 -0.38
CA ARG A 19 -9.21 -8.24 0.58
C ARG A 19 -8.28 -7.04 0.40
N ALA A 20 -7.90 -6.71 -0.83
CA ALA A 20 -7.05 -5.55 -1.12
C ALA A 20 -7.71 -4.26 -0.67
N ARG A 21 -9.01 -4.09 -0.90
CA ARG A 21 -9.75 -2.92 -0.42
C ARG A 21 -9.72 -2.81 1.09
N ALA A 22 -9.96 -3.92 1.80
CA ALA A 22 -9.91 -3.94 3.25
C ALA A 22 -8.50 -3.63 3.77
N GLU A 23 -7.47 -4.18 3.12
CA GLU A 23 -6.08 -3.89 3.47
C GLU A 23 -5.73 -2.43 3.23
N LEU A 24 -6.16 -1.85 2.11
CA LEU A 24 -5.93 -0.42 1.83
C LEU A 24 -6.58 0.48 2.89
N VAL A 25 -7.78 0.15 3.34
CA VAL A 25 -8.44 0.88 4.44
C VAL A 25 -7.62 0.76 5.73
N ALA A 26 -7.12 -0.43 6.03
CA ALA A 26 -6.28 -0.66 7.21
C ALA A 26 -4.96 0.12 7.13
N LEU A 27 -4.32 0.14 5.95
CA LEU A 27 -3.08 0.89 5.73
C LEU A 27 -3.32 2.39 5.85
N GLN A 28 -4.43 2.90 5.28
CA GLN A 28 -4.82 4.30 5.40
C GLN A 28 -5.04 4.68 6.88
N SER A 29 -5.73 3.85 7.63
CA SER A 29 -5.96 4.06 9.05
C SER A 29 -4.64 4.08 9.83
N GLY A 30 -3.72 3.19 9.47
CA GLY A 30 -2.37 3.16 10.06
C GLY A 30 -1.59 4.43 9.77
N LEU A 31 -1.66 4.93 8.54
CA LEU A 31 -1.01 6.19 8.17
C LEU A 31 -1.63 7.38 8.90
N GLU A 32 -2.93 7.38 9.12
CA GLU A 32 -3.58 8.41 9.92
C GLU A 32 -3.10 8.38 11.38
N SER A 33 -2.95 7.21 11.97
CA SER A 33 -2.39 7.05 13.31
C SER A 33 -0.93 7.52 13.37
N TYR A 34 -0.16 7.22 12.33
CA TYR A 34 1.21 7.71 12.18
C TYR A 34 1.25 9.25 12.18
N ARG A 35 0.38 9.87 11.38
CA ARG A 35 0.25 11.32 11.33
C ARG A 35 -0.14 11.92 12.68
N GLN A 36 -1.08 11.31 13.38
CA GLN A 36 -1.49 11.78 14.72
C GLN A 36 -0.33 11.75 15.72
N HIS A 37 0.56 10.75 15.59
CA HIS A 37 1.71 10.62 16.47
C HIS A 37 2.84 11.59 16.09
N HIS A 38 3.13 11.72 14.79
CA HIS A 38 4.28 12.49 14.29
C HIS A 38 3.92 13.90 13.80
N GLY A 39 2.64 14.21 13.62
CA GLY A 39 2.17 15.49 13.06
C GLY A 39 2.13 15.54 11.54
N VAL A 40 2.79 14.61 10.85
CA VAL A 40 2.86 14.54 9.40
C VAL A 40 2.80 13.08 8.93
N TYR A 41 2.42 12.88 7.67
CA TYR A 41 2.58 11.60 6.98
C TYR A 41 4.06 11.38 6.60
N PRO A 42 4.45 10.18 6.18
CA PRO A 42 5.82 9.97 5.66
C PRO A 42 6.16 10.95 4.54
N LEU A 43 7.39 11.40 4.51
CA LEU A 43 7.81 12.53 3.67
C LEU A 43 8.24 12.11 2.26
N THR A 44 8.55 10.83 2.06
CA THR A 44 9.07 10.32 0.78
C THR A 44 8.26 9.13 0.30
N SER A 45 8.32 8.89 -1.02
CA SER A 45 7.64 7.77 -1.68
C SER A 45 8.43 6.48 -1.50
N GLY A 46 7.74 5.35 -1.62
CA GLY A 46 8.34 4.04 -1.73
C GLY A 46 7.69 2.99 -0.84
N ALA A 47 7.71 1.75 -1.30
CA ALA A 47 7.16 0.63 -0.56
C ALA A 47 7.94 0.38 0.74
N ALA A 48 9.26 0.56 0.74
CA ALA A 48 10.08 0.43 1.94
C ALA A 48 9.76 1.52 2.95
N VAL A 49 9.47 2.74 2.50
CA VAL A 49 9.06 3.85 3.37
C VAL A 49 7.73 3.54 4.04
N LEU A 50 6.78 3.01 3.29
CA LEU A 50 5.49 2.59 3.83
C LEU A 50 5.67 1.54 4.93
N TRP A 51 6.50 0.53 4.67
CA TRP A 51 6.81 -0.50 5.66
C TRP A 51 7.44 0.10 6.93
N ASP A 52 8.49 0.90 6.77
CA ASP A 52 9.21 1.50 7.89
C ASP A 52 8.29 2.37 8.76
N ALA A 53 7.42 3.13 8.12
CA ALA A 53 6.46 3.97 8.83
C ALA A 53 5.44 3.12 9.59
N LEU A 54 4.77 2.19 8.92
CA LEU A 54 3.67 1.42 9.51
C LEU A 54 4.12 0.34 10.49
N SER A 55 5.33 -0.18 10.33
CA SER A 55 5.92 -1.12 11.30
C SER A 55 6.43 -0.43 12.56
N GLY A 56 6.49 0.90 12.57
CA GLY A 56 6.96 1.68 13.71
C GLY A 56 8.48 1.79 13.80
N ARG A 57 9.21 1.45 12.73
CA ARG A 57 10.68 1.49 12.72
C ARG A 57 11.25 2.90 12.62
N SER A 58 10.61 3.76 11.82
CA SER A 58 11.15 5.07 11.51
C SER A 58 10.15 6.18 11.71
N ALA A 59 10.65 7.30 12.22
CA ALA A 59 9.95 8.58 12.24
C ALA A 59 10.14 9.31 10.89
N PRO A 60 9.37 10.39 10.62
CA PRO A 60 9.47 11.11 9.33
C PRO A 60 10.85 11.64 9.00
N ASP A 61 11.63 12.00 10.01
CA ASP A 61 13.00 12.52 9.86
C ASP A 61 14.06 11.43 9.74
N GLY A 62 13.65 10.15 9.68
CA GLY A 62 14.55 9.02 9.65
C GLY A 62 15.07 8.56 11.00
N ALA A 63 14.71 9.24 12.09
CA ALA A 63 15.03 8.81 13.45
C ALA A 63 14.30 7.51 13.80
N PRO A 64 14.73 6.77 14.84
CA PRO A 64 14.02 5.59 15.28
C PRO A 64 12.55 5.91 15.62
N GLY A 65 11.64 5.05 15.16
CA GLY A 65 10.23 5.17 15.43
C GLY A 65 9.85 4.71 16.83
N ARG A 66 8.55 4.55 17.07
CA ARG A 66 8.06 4.15 18.41
C ARG A 66 8.29 2.66 18.74
N GLY A 67 8.76 1.86 17.78
CA GLY A 67 9.01 0.43 17.97
C GLY A 67 7.77 -0.45 18.00
N ARG A 68 6.58 0.12 17.75
CA ARG A 68 5.31 -0.61 17.68
C ARG A 68 4.58 -0.28 16.40
N PRO A 69 3.98 -1.30 15.71
CA PRO A 69 3.26 -1.07 14.47
C PRO A 69 2.04 -0.14 14.64
N TYR A 70 1.69 0.52 13.57
CA TYR A 70 0.45 1.31 13.44
C TYR A 70 -0.68 0.50 12.82
N VAL A 71 -0.38 -0.71 12.33
CA VAL A 71 -1.33 -1.64 11.72
C VAL A 71 -1.16 -3.01 12.35
N ASP A 72 -2.17 -3.85 12.24
CA ASP A 72 -2.07 -5.25 12.67
C ASP A 72 -1.32 -6.06 11.61
N LEU A 73 -0.03 -6.23 11.81
CA LEU A 73 0.82 -6.96 10.87
C LEU A 73 0.40 -8.42 10.70
N ALA A 74 -0.26 -9.02 11.69
CA ALA A 74 -0.73 -10.39 11.60
C ALA A 74 -1.78 -10.60 10.50
N THR A 75 -2.48 -9.54 10.09
CA THR A 75 -3.50 -9.59 9.03
C THR A 75 -2.96 -9.25 7.66
N LEU A 76 -1.69 -8.89 7.57
CA LEU A 76 -1.05 -8.42 6.34
C LEU A 76 0.07 -9.38 5.93
N ARG A 77 0.52 -9.27 4.69
CA ARG A 77 1.71 -9.97 4.19
C ARG A 77 2.84 -8.98 3.95
N TRP A 78 4.06 -9.45 4.13
CA TRP A 78 5.24 -8.68 3.78
C TRP A 78 6.30 -9.58 3.14
N ALA A 79 7.23 -8.94 2.39
CA ALA A 79 8.15 -9.65 1.52
C ALA A 79 9.17 -10.49 2.31
N HIS A 80 9.63 -9.99 3.45
CA HIS A 80 10.63 -10.66 4.26
C HIS A 80 10.07 -10.95 5.66
N PRO A 81 10.11 -12.21 6.13
CA PRO A 81 9.59 -12.56 7.46
C PRO A 81 10.32 -11.85 8.60
N ASP A 82 11.58 -11.49 8.38
CA ASP A 82 12.37 -10.73 9.33
C ASP A 82 12.06 -9.25 9.19
N ASN A 83 11.34 -8.71 10.17
CA ASN A 83 11.00 -7.29 10.15
C ASN A 83 12.19 -6.37 10.43
N ALA A 84 13.37 -6.91 10.71
CA ALA A 84 14.60 -6.12 10.82
C ALA A 84 15.19 -5.75 9.45
N THR A 85 14.70 -6.34 8.36
CA THR A 85 15.17 -6.05 7.01
C THR A 85 14.76 -4.63 6.59
N PRO A 86 15.72 -3.75 6.27
CA PRO A 86 15.42 -2.34 5.98
C PRO A 86 14.59 -2.10 4.72
N GLU A 87 14.60 -3.04 3.78
CA GLU A 87 13.91 -2.89 2.49
C GLU A 87 12.65 -3.74 2.41
N ASN A 88 12.07 -4.10 3.55
CA ASN A 88 10.87 -4.90 3.56
C ASN A 88 9.68 -4.13 2.95
N GLN A 89 8.69 -4.87 2.48
CA GLN A 89 7.54 -4.31 1.76
C GLN A 89 6.26 -5.02 2.17
N LEU A 90 5.18 -4.27 2.30
CA LEU A 90 3.85 -4.85 2.44
C LEU A 90 3.34 -5.31 1.07
N LEU A 91 2.81 -6.52 1.02
CA LEU A 91 2.36 -7.15 -0.21
C LEU A 91 0.83 -7.16 -0.29
N ASP A 92 0.32 -6.92 -1.49
CA ASP A 92 -1.09 -7.08 -1.79
C ASP A 92 -1.47 -8.57 -1.94
N PRO A 93 -2.76 -8.90 -2.12
CA PRO A 93 -3.19 -10.30 -2.24
C PRO A 93 -2.61 -11.04 -3.45
N TRP A 94 -2.08 -10.31 -4.43
CA TRP A 94 -1.46 -10.91 -5.63
C TRP A 94 0.06 -11.04 -5.50
N GLY A 95 0.63 -10.66 -4.35
CA GLY A 95 2.07 -10.80 -4.08
C GLY A 95 2.93 -9.63 -4.52
N GLU A 96 2.32 -8.55 -5.00
CA GLU A 96 3.03 -7.33 -5.38
C GLU A 96 3.04 -6.33 -4.23
N ALA A 97 4.09 -5.52 -4.16
CA ALA A 97 4.18 -4.50 -3.13
C ALA A 97 3.09 -3.43 -3.32
N TYR A 98 2.46 -3.01 -2.22
CA TYR A 98 1.62 -1.80 -2.24
C TYR A 98 2.48 -0.60 -2.63
N ARG A 99 1.94 0.24 -3.50
CA ARG A 99 2.60 1.45 -3.97
C ARG A 99 2.23 2.61 -3.04
N PHE A 100 3.24 3.34 -2.61
CA PHE A 100 3.08 4.53 -1.78
C PHE A 100 3.80 5.69 -2.44
N VAL A 101 3.06 6.73 -2.80
CA VAL A 101 3.60 7.87 -3.55
C VAL A 101 3.26 9.16 -2.79
N VAL A 102 4.27 9.99 -2.59
CA VAL A 102 4.09 11.34 -2.04
C VAL A 102 4.24 12.32 -3.22
N PRO A 103 3.15 12.98 -3.64
CA PRO A 103 3.23 13.95 -4.74
C PRO A 103 4.13 15.12 -4.37
N ALA A 104 4.81 15.69 -5.36
CA ALA A 104 5.68 16.85 -5.19
C ALA A 104 4.89 18.03 -4.59
N GLY A 105 5.44 18.64 -3.54
CA GLY A 105 4.78 19.72 -2.82
C GLY A 105 3.77 19.27 -1.78
N ARG A 106 3.58 17.96 -1.61
CA ARG A 106 2.62 17.40 -0.63
C ARG A 106 3.32 16.60 0.46
N GLU A 107 4.62 16.74 0.62
CA GLU A 107 5.41 16.02 1.61
C GLU A 107 4.86 16.20 3.02
N GLY A 108 4.51 15.09 3.65
CA GLY A 108 3.93 15.08 5.00
C GLY A 108 2.47 15.49 5.09
N VAL A 109 1.87 15.97 4.01
CA VAL A 109 0.50 16.50 3.97
C VAL A 109 -0.46 15.51 3.30
N GLY A 110 -0.01 14.84 2.24
CA GLY A 110 -0.84 13.90 1.51
C GLY A 110 -0.05 12.74 0.92
N PHE A 111 -0.77 11.79 0.35
CA PHE A 111 -0.17 10.62 -0.31
C PHE A 111 -1.16 9.96 -1.26
N VAL A 112 -0.63 9.10 -2.13
CA VAL A 112 -1.40 8.15 -2.93
C VAL A 112 -0.93 6.75 -2.57
N LEU A 113 -1.87 5.88 -2.23
CA LEU A 113 -1.63 4.49 -1.84
C LEU A 113 -2.46 3.60 -2.75
N TYR A 114 -1.84 2.62 -3.41
CA TYR A 114 -2.57 1.75 -4.33
C TYR A 114 -1.93 0.38 -4.50
N SER A 115 -2.75 -0.55 -5.01
CA SER A 115 -2.32 -1.85 -5.53
C SER A 115 -2.43 -1.84 -7.04
N ALA A 116 -1.46 -2.42 -7.73
CA ALA A 116 -1.50 -2.56 -9.19
C ALA A 116 -2.52 -3.61 -9.67
N GLY A 117 -3.18 -4.31 -8.75
CA GLY A 117 -4.22 -5.28 -9.09
C GLY A 117 -3.68 -6.63 -9.55
N PRO A 118 -4.56 -7.49 -10.09
CA PRO A 118 -4.22 -8.88 -10.38
C PRO A 118 -3.16 -9.06 -11.46
N ASP A 119 -2.97 -8.10 -12.37
CA ASP A 119 -1.94 -8.21 -13.41
C ASP A 119 -0.58 -7.66 -12.97
N GLY A 120 -0.51 -6.96 -11.83
CA GLY A 120 0.72 -6.35 -11.32
C GLY A 120 1.30 -5.26 -12.22
N ARG A 121 0.54 -4.80 -13.21
CA ARG A 121 1.00 -3.86 -14.22
C ARG A 121 0.42 -2.48 -14.00
N GLU A 122 1.25 -1.49 -14.20
CA GLU A 122 0.85 -0.09 -14.14
C GLU A 122 1.71 0.73 -15.09
N ILE A 123 1.12 1.81 -15.59
CA ILE A 123 1.88 2.82 -16.31
C ILE A 123 2.10 3.99 -15.35
N ALA A 124 3.27 4.58 -15.43
CA ALA A 124 3.65 5.72 -14.59
C ALA A 124 2.52 6.74 -14.52
N PRO A 125 2.32 7.35 -13.35
CA PRO A 125 1.21 8.27 -13.15
C PRO A 125 1.31 9.48 -14.10
N ALA A 126 0.15 9.89 -14.58
CA ALA A 126 0.07 11.04 -15.49
C ALA A 126 0.42 12.34 -14.76
N THR A 127 -0.07 12.50 -13.54
CA THR A 127 0.17 13.67 -12.69
C THR A 127 -0.04 13.29 -11.22
N GLU A 128 0.64 13.99 -10.34
CA GLU A 128 0.45 13.90 -8.89
C GLU A 128 0.57 12.50 -8.28
N GLY A 129 1.28 11.60 -8.95
CA GLY A 129 1.53 10.26 -8.44
C GLY A 129 0.38 9.28 -8.61
N GLN A 130 -0.74 9.69 -9.19
CA GLN A 130 -1.88 8.80 -9.39
C GLN A 130 -1.75 8.02 -10.69
N PRO A 131 -2.05 6.71 -10.69
CA PRO A 131 -2.17 5.96 -11.93
C PRO A 131 -3.26 6.56 -12.82
N ASN A 132 -3.00 6.68 -14.11
CA ASN A 132 -4.01 7.14 -15.06
C ASN A 132 -5.07 6.04 -15.22
N PRO A 133 -6.31 6.22 -14.74
CA PRO A 133 -7.32 5.16 -14.79
C PRO A 133 -7.79 4.85 -16.21
N ALA A 134 -7.52 5.75 -17.16
CA ALA A 134 -7.90 5.53 -18.57
C ALA A 134 -6.94 4.57 -19.27
N HIS A 135 -5.72 4.36 -18.75
CA HIS A 135 -4.77 3.44 -19.36
C HIS A 135 -5.17 1.99 -19.09
N PRO A 136 -5.15 1.09 -20.09
CA PRO A 136 -5.56 -0.30 -19.89
C PRO A 136 -4.83 -1.02 -18.75
N ASP A 137 -3.55 -0.78 -18.57
CA ASP A 137 -2.75 -1.43 -17.54
C ASP A 137 -3.08 -0.92 -16.12
N ASN A 138 -3.80 0.17 -15.99
CA ASN A 138 -4.19 0.75 -14.70
C ASN A 138 -5.65 0.48 -14.32
N ARG A 139 -6.43 -0.22 -15.15
CA ARG A 139 -7.86 -0.46 -14.90
C ARG A 139 -8.10 -1.28 -13.64
N ASP A 140 -7.16 -2.15 -13.30
CA ASP A 140 -7.27 -3.05 -12.14
C ASP A 140 -6.74 -2.42 -10.86
N ASN A 141 -6.21 -1.20 -10.91
CA ASN A 141 -5.60 -0.56 -9.76
C ASN A 141 -6.67 -0.17 -8.74
N LEU A 142 -6.37 -0.44 -7.48
CA LEU A 142 -7.19 -0.02 -6.33
C LEU A 142 -6.43 1.09 -5.62
N THR A 143 -7.06 2.25 -5.47
CA THR A 143 -6.36 3.48 -5.06
C THR A 143 -7.06 4.16 -3.89
N VAL A 144 -6.24 4.64 -2.95
CA VAL A 144 -6.64 5.55 -1.88
C VAL A 144 -5.83 6.83 -2.05
N VAL A 145 -6.48 7.97 -2.09
CA VAL A 145 -5.84 9.28 -2.24
C VAL A 145 -6.16 10.13 -1.03
N VAL A 146 -5.11 10.68 -0.39
CA VAL A 146 -5.22 11.74 0.62
C VAL A 146 -4.55 12.97 0.01
N PRO A 147 -5.36 13.98 -0.32
CA PRO A 147 -4.84 15.18 -0.97
C PRO A 147 -4.04 16.07 -0.04
#